data_36bf871ec7181afbdd433bba67c57b98
#
_entry.id   36bf871ec7181afbdd433bba67c57b98
#
_cell.length_a   1.000
_cell.length_b   1.000
_cell.length_c   1.000
_cell.angle_alpha   90.00
_cell.angle_beta   90.00
_cell.angle_gamma   90.00
#
_symmetry.space_group_name_H-M   'P 1'
#
loop_
_entity.id
_entity.type
_entity.pdbx_description
1 polymer ?
#
loop_
_entity_poly.entity_id
_entity_poly.type
_entity_poly.pdbx_seq_one_letter_code
_entity_poly.pdbx_strand_id
1 'polypeptide(L)'
;MNDILSGTYKGNTYRIKVECYPNTPEIKVQLLPVNAGERITMTQNLGQPLPRYQAFLCDGMLEVDSTAFMDYMEKNDLGYIVDYKRYDADVFTGVNRRTAAVFQFHSAVLCRLNKVGCQRYEGDYTRLKQKHAERRARRMAG
;
A
#
# COMPACT_ATOMS: atom_id res chain seq x y z
N MET A 1 -16.29 -3.12 -14.48
CA MET A 1 -15.42 -2.29 -15.32
C MET A 1 -14.30 -1.71 -14.47
N ASN A 2 -13.06 -1.94 -14.87
CA ASN A 2 -11.93 -1.31 -14.18
C ASN A 2 -11.72 0.08 -14.76
N ASP A 3 -11.96 1.06 -13.93
CA ASP A 3 -11.78 2.44 -14.34
C ASP A 3 -10.29 2.76 -14.51
N ILE A 4 -9.98 3.47 -15.57
CA ILE A 4 -8.63 3.97 -15.80
C ILE A 4 -8.46 5.26 -15.01
N LEU A 5 -7.32 5.40 -14.35
CA LEU A 5 -7.02 6.63 -13.61
C LEU A 5 -6.89 7.82 -14.55
N SER A 6 -7.30 8.98 -14.07
CA SER A 6 -7.23 10.22 -14.85
C SER A 6 -5.79 10.72 -14.95
N GLY A 7 -5.42 11.21 -16.13
CA GLY A 7 -4.10 11.75 -16.39
C GLY A 7 -3.04 10.69 -16.58
N THR A 8 -1.80 11.15 -16.66
CA THR A 8 -0.65 10.28 -16.86
C THR A 8 0.35 10.43 -15.70
N TYR A 9 1.09 9.34 -15.45
CA TYR A 9 2.19 9.33 -14.51
C TYR A 9 3.33 8.55 -15.16
N LYS A 10 4.52 9.12 -15.18
CA LYS A 10 5.69 8.55 -15.88
C LYS A 10 5.38 8.18 -17.34
N GLY A 11 4.62 9.03 -18.00
CA GLY A 11 4.29 8.87 -19.42
C GLY A 11 3.23 7.83 -19.75
N ASN A 12 2.57 7.23 -18.76
CA ASN A 12 1.57 6.20 -18.97
C ASN A 12 0.26 6.50 -18.24
N THR A 13 -0.81 5.85 -18.70
CA THR A 13 -2.06 5.75 -17.95
C THR A 13 -2.12 4.40 -17.26
N TYR A 14 -2.82 4.35 -16.12
CA TYR A 14 -2.81 3.17 -15.27
C TYR A 14 -4.21 2.78 -14.80
N ARG A 15 -4.35 1.49 -14.49
CA ARG A 15 -5.42 0.96 -13.64
C ARG A 15 -4.82 0.63 -12.28
N ILE A 16 -5.65 0.58 -11.26
CA ILE A 16 -5.19 0.24 -9.92
C ILE A 16 -5.51 -1.23 -9.62
N LYS A 17 -4.58 -1.89 -8.93
CA LYS A 17 -4.77 -3.25 -8.43
C LYS A 17 -4.58 -3.28 -6.93
N VAL A 18 -5.56 -3.80 -6.22
CA VAL A 18 -5.56 -3.91 -4.77
C VAL A 18 -5.46 -5.38 -4.37
N GLU A 19 -4.52 -5.68 -3.46
CA GLU A 19 -4.33 -7.01 -2.90
C GLU A 19 -4.01 -6.89 -1.41
N CYS A 20 -3.95 -8.02 -0.73
CA CYS A 20 -3.38 -8.12 0.61
C CYS A 20 -2.03 -8.80 0.49
N TYR A 21 -1.05 -8.35 1.26
CA TYR A 21 0.23 -9.06 1.31
C TYR A 21 0.03 -10.44 1.92
N PRO A 22 0.75 -11.48 1.43
CA PRO A 22 0.70 -12.80 2.04
C PRO A 22 1.18 -12.75 3.49
N ASN A 23 0.45 -13.42 4.38
CA ASN A 23 0.83 -13.63 5.77
C ASN A 23 0.83 -12.39 6.67
N THR A 24 0.53 -11.21 6.14
CA THR A 24 0.43 -9.99 6.94
C THR A 24 -0.82 -9.20 6.55
N PRO A 25 -1.54 -8.61 7.53
CA PRO A 25 -2.73 -7.83 7.24
C PRO A 25 -2.37 -6.42 6.75
N GLU A 26 -1.76 -6.36 5.58
CA GLU A 26 -1.33 -5.11 4.96
C GLU A 26 -1.77 -5.04 3.50
N ILE A 27 -2.20 -3.86 3.08
CA ILE A 27 -2.67 -3.63 1.72
C ILE A 27 -1.49 -3.50 0.76
N LYS A 28 -1.62 -4.13 -0.40
CA LYS A 28 -0.69 -3.98 -1.52
C LYS A 28 -1.41 -3.30 -2.67
N VAL A 29 -0.89 -2.15 -3.09
CA VAL A 29 -1.48 -1.37 -4.18
C VAL A 29 -0.46 -1.22 -5.30
N GLN A 30 -0.89 -1.58 -6.50
CA GLN A 30 -0.07 -1.50 -7.71
C GLN A 30 -0.77 -0.66 -8.77
N LEU A 31 0.04 0.03 -9.58
CA LEU A 31 -0.41 0.70 -10.79
C LEU A 31 -0.07 -0.19 -11.98
N LEU A 32 -1.09 -0.60 -12.73
CA LEU A 32 -0.92 -1.44 -13.91
C LEU A 32 -1.02 -0.58 -15.17
N PRO A 33 0.03 -0.52 -16.01
CA PRO A 33 -0.04 0.29 -17.21
C PRO A 33 -1.11 -0.24 -18.17
N VAL A 34 -1.90 0.68 -18.74
CA VAL A 34 -2.94 0.34 -19.72
C VAL A 34 -2.31 -0.13 -21.02
N ASN A 35 -1.20 0.52 -21.41
CA ASN A 35 -0.41 0.16 -22.57
C ASN A 35 0.86 -0.59 -22.12
N ALA A 36 1.76 -0.86 -23.06
CA ALA A 36 3.02 -1.52 -22.71
C ALA A 36 3.82 -0.67 -21.72
N GLY A 37 4.37 -1.32 -20.69
CA GLY A 37 5.15 -0.67 -19.65
C GLY A 37 5.25 -1.54 -18.41
N GLU A 38 6.00 -1.08 -17.43
CA GLU A 38 6.18 -1.79 -16.18
C GLU A 38 5.11 -1.38 -15.17
N ARG A 39 4.66 -2.37 -14.39
CA ARG A 39 3.78 -2.08 -13.26
C ARG A 39 4.58 -1.40 -12.16
N ILE A 40 3.90 -0.54 -11.40
CA ILE A 40 4.52 0.16 -10.28
C ILE A 40 3.86 -0.34 -9.00
N THR A 41 4.65 -0.91 -8.10
CA THR A 41 4.17 -1.26 -6.76
C THR A 41 4.35 -0.04 -5.88
N MET A 42 3.23 0.53 -5.42
CA MET A 42 3.25 1.76 -4.62
C MET A 42 3.63 1.52 -3.17
N THR A 43 3.32 0.35 -2.66
CA THR A 43 3.42 0.01 -1.24
C THR A 43 4.57 -0.93 -0.97
N GLN A 44 5.03 -0.97 0.28
CA GLN A 44 5.99 -1.97 0.75
C GLN A 44 5.52 -2.55 2.08
N ASN A 45 5.87 -3.81 2.32
CA ASN A 45 5.54 -4.52 3.55
C ASN A 45 6.74 -4.48 4.49
N LEU A 46 6.65 -3.68 5.55
CA LEU A 46 7.72 -3.57 6.56
C LEU A 46 7.47 -4.44 7.80
N GLY A 47 6.43 -5.27 7.77
CA GLY A 47 6.11 -6.16 8.87
C GLY A 47 5.53 -5.46 10.09
N GLN A 48 5.17 -4.18 9.98
CA GLN A 48 4.55 -3.40 11.03
C GLN A 48 3.06 -3.27 10.74
N PRO A 49 2.17 -3.70 11.64
CA PRO A 49 0.75 -3.61 11.40
C PRO A 49 0.27 -2.17 11.31
N LEU A 50 -0.55 -1.90 10.30
CA LEU A 50 -1.19 -0.60 10.07
C LEU A 50 -2.70 -0.80 10.03
N PRO A 51 -3.49 0.27 10.32
CA PRO A 51 -4.93 0.23 10.13
C PRO A 51 -5.31 -0.10 8.70
N ARG A 52 -6.58 -0.48 8.49
CA ARG A 52 -7.10 -0.76 7.14
C ARG A 52 -6.87 0.42 6.20
N TYR A 53 -6.48 0.11 4.97
CA TYR A 53 -6.25 1.08 3.91
C TYR A 53 -5.10 2.06 4.18
N GLN A 54 -4.26 1.77 5.16
CA GLN A 54 -2.99 2.45 5.34
C GLN A 54 -1.84 1.54 4.90
N ALA A 55 -0.84 2.13 4.29
CA ALA A 55 0.33 1.39 3.83
C ALA A 55 1.57 2.27 3.87
N PHE A 56 2.73 1.61 3.99
CA PHE A 56 4.00 2.29 3.74
C PHE A 56 4.19 2.43 2.24
N LEU A 57 4.54 3.62 1.78
CA LEU A 57 4.93 3.83 0.39
C LEU A 57 6.32 3.27 0.13
N CYS A 58 6.53 2.73 -1.06
CA CYS A 58 7.87 2.32 -1.50
C CYS A 58 8.81 3.51 -1.51
N ASP A 59 10.07 3.25 -1.18
CA ASP A 59 11.10 4.30 -1.08
C ASP A 59 11.22 5.12 -2.35
N GLY A 60 11.13 4.51 -3.52
CA GLY A 60 11.25 5.19 -4.79
C GLY A 60 10.10 6.12 -5.17
N MET A 61 8.97 6.06 -4.48
CA MET A 61 7.79 6.86 -4.85
C MET A 61 8.00 8.36 -4.64
N LEU A 62 8.77 8.75 -3.63
CA LEU A 62 8.96 10.14 -3.25
C LEU A 62 10.37 10.67 -3.52
N GLU A 63 11.31 9.83 -3.99
CA GLU A 63 12.71 10.22 -4.13
C GLU A 63 13.01 11.03 -5.39
N VAL A 64 12.41 10.68 -6.52
CA VAL A 64 12.76 11.27 -7.82
C VAL A 64 11.85 12.42 -8.19
N ASP A 65 10.55 12.26 -8.03
CA ASP A 65 9.58 13.30 -8.34
C ASP A 65 8.35 13.16 -7.44
N SER A 66 8.50 13.60 -6.20
CA SER A 66 7.42 13.52 -5.22
C SER A 66 6.22 14.36 -5.64
N THR A 67 6.44 15.47 -6.33
CA THR A 67 5.36 16.37 -6.78
C THR A 67 4.48 15.67 -7.82
N ALA A 68 5.09 15.04 -8.83
CA ALA A 68 4.33 14.33 -9.85
C ALA A 68 3.50 13.19 -9.26
N PHE A 69 4.09 12.43 -8.35
CA PHE A 69 3.38 11.34 -7.66
C PHE A 69 2.20 11.86 -6.84
N MET A 70 2.45 12.87 -6.01
CA MET A 70 1.40 13.44 -5.15
C MET A 70 0.29 14.10 -5.95
N ASP A 71 0.61 14.79 -7.04
CA ASP A 71 -0.38 15.39 -7.94
C ASP A 71 -1.25 14.31 -8.58
N TYR A 72 -0.65 13.19 -8.98
CA TYR A 72 -1.38 12.06 -9.56
C TYR A 72 -2.33 11.42 -8.54
N MET A 73 -1.88 11.27 -7.29
CA MET A 73 -2.72 10.75 -6.21
C MET A 73 -3.88 11.69 -5.92
N GLU A 74 -3.61 12.98 -5.83
CA GLU A 74 -4.64 14.00 -5.55
C GLU A 74 -5.65 14.10 -6.70
N LYS A 75 -5.19 14.10 -7.93
CA LYS A 75 -6.05 14.18 -9.11
C LYS A 75 -7.06 13.02 -9.15
N ASN A 76 -6.66 11.85 -8.70
CA ASN A 76 -7.51 10.66 -8.68
C ASN A 76 -8.15 10.41 -7.32
N ASP A 77 -7.95 11.31 -6.36
CA ASP A 77 -8.49 11.20 -4.99
C ASP A 77 -8.17 9.85 -4.35
N LEU A 78 -6.94 9.38 -4.54
CA LEU A 78 -6.52 8.06 -4.04
C LEU A 78 -6.16 8.06 -2.56
N GLY A 79 -5.74 9.20 -2.01
CA GLY A 79 -5.39 9.28 -0.61
C GLY A 79 -4.37 10.37 -0.32
N TYR A 80 -3.77 10.28 0.87
CA TYR A 80 -2.84 11.30 1.34
C TYR A 80 -1.86 10.71 2.37
N ILE A 81 -0.73 11.39 2.58
CA ILE A 81 0.26 10.99 3.57
C ILE A 81 -0.23 11.44 4.95
N VAL A 82 -0.23 10.51 5.93
CA VAL A 82 -0.68 10.79 7.30
C VAL A 82 0.45 10.77 8.32
N ASP A 83 1.57 10.13 8.00
CA ASP A 83 2.66 9.98 8.96
C ASP A 83 3.95 9.59 8.26
N TYR A 84 5.05 9.67 9.00
CA TYR A 84 6.35 9.16 8.58
C TYR A 84 6.91 8.33 9.72
N LYS A 85 7.32 7.09 9.42
CA LYS A 85 7.87 6.19 10.42
C LYS A 85 9.28 5.77 10.05
N ARG A 86 10.15 5.71 11.04
CA ARG A 86 11.52 5.20 10.85
C ARG A 86 11.54 3.69 10.91
N TYR A 87 12.37 3.10 10.10
CA TYR A 87 12.62 1.65 10.13
C TYR A 87 14.09 1.39 9.83
N ASP A 88 14.58 0.24 10.30
CA ASP A 88 15.95 -0.18 10.05
C ASP A 88 16.01 -0.98 8.77
N ALA A 89 16.67 -0.44 7.73
CA ALA A 89 16.87 -1.13 6.46
C ALA A 89 17.83 -2.31 6.61
N ASP A 90 18.73 -2.23 7.61
CA ASP A 90 19.65 -3.32 7.95
C ASP A 90 19.44 -3.70 9.43
N VAL A 91 18.77 -4.85 9.63
CA VAL A 91 18.41 -5.34 10.96
C VAL A 91 19.64 -5.73 11.77
N PHE A 92 20.74 -6.11 11.13
CA PHE A 92 21.93 -6.61 11.81
C PHE A 92 22.86 -5.51 12.31
N THR A 93 23.00 -4.44 11.56
CA THR A 93 23.94 -3.37 11.91
C THR A 93 23.27 -2.14 12.51
N GLY A 94 21.98 -1.96 12.29
CA GLY A 94 21.24 -0.77 12.73
C GLY A 94 21.74 0.54 12.11
N VAL A 95 22.58 0.45 11.07
CA VAL A 95 23.29 1.59 10.51
C VAL A 95 22.45 2.37 9.50
N ASN A 96 21.53 1.71 8.79
CA ASN A 96 20.75 2.36 7.76
C ASN A 96 19.30 2.56 8.19
N ARG A 97 19.07 3.58 9.02
CA ARG A 97 17.70 3.98 9.37
C ARG A 97 17.11 4.78 8.22
N ARG A 98 15.95 4.33 7.76
CA ARG A 98 15.19 4.99 6.72
C ARG A 98 13.84 5.44 7.25
N THR A 99 13.27 6.44 6.60
CA THR A 99 11.94 6.93 6.93
C THR A 99 11.00 6.54 5.79
N ALA A 100 9.90 5.90 6.14
CA ALA A 100 8.86 5.54 5.18
C ALA A 100 7.62 6.39 5.43
N ALA A 101 7.02 6.88 4.36
CA ALA A 101 5.75 7.59 4.44
C ALA A 101 4.61 6.61 4.63
N VAL A 102 3.70 6.91 5.54
CA VAL A 102 2.45 6.16 5.72
C VAL A 102 1.35 6.88 4.94
N PHE A 103 0.76 6.17 4.00
CA PHE A 103 -0.25 6.69 3.10
C PHE A 103 -1.63 6.14 3.48
N GLN A 104 -2.61 7.03 3.61
CA GLN A 104 -4.00 6.65 3.84
C GLN A 104 -4.73 6.65 2.52
N PHE A 105 -5.15 5.46 2.07
CA PHE A 105 -5.97 5.34 0.87
C PHE A 105 -7.43 5.65 1.17
N HIS A 106 -8.10 6.27 0.21
CA HIS A 106 -9.56 6.46 0.25
C HIS A 106 -10.22 5.15 -0.12
N SER A 107 -10.75 4.43 0.86
CA SER A 107 -11.32 3.10 0.64
C SER A 107 -12.46 3.11 -0.39
N ALA A 108 -13.32 4.11 -0.34
CA ALA A 108 -14.44 4.23 -1.27
C ALA A 108 -13.96 4.36 -2.73
N VAL A 109 -12.88 5.12 -2.95
CA VAL A 109 -12.29 5.30 -4.28
C VAL A 109 -11.64 4.00 -4.76
N LEU A 110 -10.84 3.35 -3.91
CA LEU A 110 -10.22 2.07 -4.27
C LEU A 110 -11.27 1.01 -4.56
N CYS A 111 -12.33 0.93 -3.76
CA CYS A 111 -13.39 -0.06 -3.95
C CYS A 111 -14.18 0.19 -5.24
N ARG A 112 -14.31 1.43 -5.68
CA ARG A 112 -14.90 1.74 -6.97
C ARG A 112 -13.99 1.32 -8.12
N LEU A 113 -12.69 1.60 -7.99
CA LEU A 113 -11.70 1.31 -9.04
C LEU A 113 -11.38 -0.17 -9.16
N ASN A 114 -11.34 -0.91 -8.03
CA ASN A 114 -11.01 -2.33 -8.02
C ASN A 114 -11.81 -3.04 -6.94
N LYS A 115 -13.10 -3.22 -7.18
CA LYS A 115 -14.04 -3.81 -6.21
C LYS A 115 -13.63 -5.20 -5.76
N VAL A 116 -13.28 -6.07 -6.67
CA VAL A 116 -12.90 -7.46 -6.35
C VAL A 116 -11.63 -7.49 -5.50
N GLY A 117 -10.64 -6.67 -5.86
CA GLY A 117 -9.40 -6.57 -5.09
C GLY A 117 -9.64 -6.08 -3.66
N CYS A 118 -10.46 -5.07 -3.49
CA CYS A 118 -10.82 -4.57 -2.16
C CYS A 118 -11.56 -5.61 -1.33
N GLN A 119 -12.48 -6.35 -1.92
CA GLN A 119 -13.21 -7.41 -1.22
C GLN A 119 -12.26 -8.49 -0.73
N ARG A 120 -11.33 -8.92 -1.57
CA ARG A 120 -10.31 -9.91 -1.20
C ARG A 120 -9.40 -9.38 -0.10
N TYR A 121 -8.94 -8.13 -0.23
CA TYR A 121 -8.10 -7.49 0.77
C TYR A 121 -8.80 -7.46 2.14
N GLU A 122 -10.05 -7.03 2.20
CA GLU A 122 -10.77 -6.94 3.47
C GLU A 122 -10.99 -8.30 4.11
N GLY A 123 -11.30 -9.32 3.31
CA GLY A 123 -11.41 -10.68 3.80
C GLY A 123 -10.09 -11.21 4.36
N ASP A 124 -9.01 -11.04 3.63
CA ASP A 124 -7.68 -11.47 4.05
C ASP A 124 -7.20 -10.67 5.27
N TYR A 125 -7.44 -9.37 5.30
CA TYR A 125 -7.10 -8.53 6.43
C TYR A 125 -7.76 -9.04 7.72
N THR A 126 -9.06 -9.27 7.67
CA THR A 126 -9.81 -9.76 8.83
C THR A 126 -9.29 -11.13 9.28
N ARG A 127 -9.10 -12.05 8.35
CA ARG A 127 -8.58 -13.39 8.64
C ARG A 127 -7.20 -13.36 9.27
N LEU A 128 -6.30 -12.56 8.73
CA LEU A 128 -4.92 -12.46 9.23
C LEU A 128 -4.86 -11.77 10.60
N LYS A 129 -5.68 -10.73 10.81
CA LYS A 129 -5.78 -10.07 12.11
C LYS A 129 -6.26 -11.04 13.19
N GLN A 130 -7.26 -11.84 12.90
CA GLN A 130 -7.77 -12.85 13.81
C GLN A 130 -6.72 -13.91 14.11
N LYS A 131 -6.02 -14.39 13.10
CA LYS A 131 -4.96 -15.39 13.25
C LYS A 131 -3.81 -14.88 14.13
N HIS A 132 -3.41 -13.62 13.96
CA HIS A 132 -2.37 -13.01 14.79
C HIS A 132 -2.83 -12.83 16.23
N ALA A 133 -4.09 -12.45 16.45
CA ALA A 133 -4.66 -12.34 17.79
C ALA A 133 -4.72 -13.69 18.51
N GLU A 134 -5.09 -14.75 17.81
CA GLU A 134 -5.10 -16.10 18.36
C GLU A 134 -3.71 -16.58 18.75
N ARG A 135 -2.70 -16.30 17.92
CA ARG A 135 -1.30 -16.63 18.23
C ARG A 135 -0.81 -15.91 19.48
N ARG A 136 -1.15 -14.63 19.64
CA ARG A 136 -0.80 -13.87 20.85
C ARG A 136 -1.50 -14.43 22.08
N ALA A 137 -2.77 -14.78 21.97
CA ALA A 137 -3.52 -15.39 23.06
C ALA A 137 -2.90 -16.71 23.52
N ARG A 138 -2.48 -17.55 22.58
CA ARG A 138 -1.80 -18.81 22.89
C ARG A 138 -0.47 -18.60 23.60
N ARG A 139 0.32 -17.60 23.19
CA ARG A 139 1.60 -17.28 23.84
C ARG A 139 1.38 -16.80 25.27
N MET A 140 0.33 -16.03 25.51
CA MET A 140 0.02 -15.51 26.83
C MET A 140 -0.60 -16.56 27.75
N ALA A 141 -1.29 -17.55 27.21
CA ALA A 141 -1.92 -18.64 27.96
C ALA A 141 -0.96 -19.78 28.30
N GLY A 142 0.12 -19.89 27.60
CA GLY A 142 1.10 -20.96 27.78
C GLY A 142 2.40 -20.48 28.35
#